data_abfcdb3784a50b6cc67fb270afee8498
#
_entry.id   abfcdb3784a50b6cc67fb270afee8498
#
_cell.length_a   1.000
_cell.length_b   1.000
_cell.length_c   1.000
_cell.angle_alpha   90.00
_cell.angle_beta   90.00
_cell.angle_gamma   90.00
#
_symmetry.space_group_name_H-M   'P 1'
#
loop_
_entity.id
_entity.type
_entity.pdbx_description
1 polymer ?
#
loop_
_entity_poly.entity_id
_entity_poly.type
_entity_poly.pdbx_seq_one_letter_code
_entity_poly.pdbx_strand_id
1 'polypeptide(L)'
;MPNTQYTLLAEPLWPLMNKFYRAHQSSMKAVRDAQLWVARREEIIGALCLRPVADGHWLTGLFVDPACREQGIAAALIAEALKDLEGPVWLFCHPDLRGFYERRGFTFDPPLPYSMAERLSRYARSKPMIAMGLKPLESSTCGSEPAREGGVSFDIIVE
;
A
#
# COMPACT_ATOMS: atom_id res chain seq x y z
N MET A 1 -2.66 -14.90 -21.08
CA MET A 1 -2.46 -14.30 -19.86
C MET A 1 -2.67 -12.86 -19.94
N PRO A 2 -3.45 -12.32 -19.10
CA PRO A 2 -3.67 -10.90 -19.12
C PRO A 2 -2.40 -10.17 -18.77
N ASN A 3 -2.17 -9.08 -19.45
CA ASN A 3 -1.06 -8.30 -19.18
C ASN A 3 -1.43 -7.25 -18.19
N THR A 4 -0.81 -7.18 -17.06
CA THR A 4 -1.07 -6.17 -16.05
C THR A 4 -0.01 -5.11 -16.10
N GLN A 5 -0.43 -3.86 -16.19
CA GLN A 5 0.49 -2.75 -16.19
C GLN A 5 0.37 -2.01 -14.88
N TYR A 6 1.50 -1.59 -14.33
CA TYR A 6 1.54 -0.88 -13.05
C TYR A 6 2.07 0.50 -13.35
N THR A 7 1.23 1.51 -13.24
CA THR A 7 1.60 2.84 -13.69
C THR A 7 1.15 3.91 -12.72
N LEU A 8 1.82 5.06 -12.81
CA LEU A 8 1.42 6.23 -12.08
C LEU A 8 0.27 6.87 -12.83
N LEU A 9 -0.80 7.20 -12.13
CA LEU A 9 -1.99 7.74 -12.77
C LEU A 9 -1.86 9.25 -12.85
N ALA A 10 -1.99 9.80 -14.05
CA ALA A 10 -1.88 11.23 -14.25
C ALA A 10 -3.05 11.95 -13.61
N GLU A 11 -2.82 13.17 -13.19
CA GLU A 11 -3.83 13.92 -12.47
C GLU A 11 -5.18 14.01 -13.17
N PRO A 12 -5.24 14.27 -14.48
CA PRO A 12 -6.55 14.34 -15.12
C PRO A 12 -7.35 13.05 -15.06
N LEU A 13 -6.69 11.94 -14.76
CA LEU A 13 -7.36 10.65 -14.68
C LEU A 13 -7.70 10.23 -13.26
N TRP A 14 -7.45 11.07 -12.28
CA TRP A 14 -7.74 10.74 -10.89
C TRP A 14 -9.20 10.32 -10.66
N PRO A 15 -10.17 10.88 -11.36
CA PRO A 15 -11.54 10.41 -11.13
C PRO A 15 -11.75 8.93 -11.43
N LEU A 16 -10.89 8.34 -12.27
CA LEU A 16 -11.00 6.91 -12.53
C LEU A 16 -10.66 6.09 -11.30
N MET A 17 -9.72 6.56 -10.48
CA MET A 17 -9.39 5.85 -9.26
C MET A 17 -10.55 5.91 -8.28
N ASN A 18 -11.20 7.06 -8.15
CA ASN A 18 -12.36 7.17 -7.27
C ASN A 18 -13.49 6.29 -7.76
N LYS A 19 -13.65 6.19 -9.09
CA LYS A 19 -14.67 5.33 -9.64
C LYS A 19 -14.39 3.88 -9.31
N PHE A 20 -13.11 3.47 -9.38
CA PHE A 20 -12.70 2.12 -9.04
C PHE A 20 -13.05 1.83 -7.58
N TYR A 21 -12.71 2.72 -6.68
CA TYR A 21 -13.00 2.49 -5.27
C TYR A 21 -14.52 2.37 -5.05
N ARG A 22 -15.28 3.26 -5.68
CA ARG A 22 -16.73 3.21 -5.49
C ARG A 22 -17.34 1.95 -6.06
N ALA A 23 -16.80 1.47 -7.16
CA ALA A 23 -17.33 0.27 -7.79
C ALA A 23 -17.23 -0.94 -6.88
N HIS A 24 -16.29 -0.92 -5.94
CA HIS A 24 -16.10 -2.01 -5.02
C HIS A 24 -16.52 -1.63 -3.61
N GLN A 25 -17.28 -0.52 -3.51
CA GLN A 25 -17.84 -0.09 -2.23
C GLN A 25 -16.77 0.18 -1.19
N SER A 26 -15.62 0.60 -1.64
CA SER A 26 -14.56 1.00 -0.73
C SER A 26 -14.78 2.45 -0.34
N SER A 27 -14.50 2.80 0.90
CA SER A 27 -14.62 4.17 1.33
C SER A 27 -13.38 4.97 1.00
N MET A 28 -12.40 4.36 0.36
CA MET A 28 -11.17 5.05 0.04
C MET A 28 -11.36 6.04 -1.09
N LYS A 29 -10.48 7.00 -1.17
CA LYS A 29 -10.53 8.02 -2.19
C LYS A 29 -9.15 8.37 -2.64
N ALA A 30 -9.03 8.85 -3.87
CA ALA A 30 -7.79 9.40 -4.35
C ALA A 30 -7.44 10.62 -3.50
N VAL A 31 -6.16 10.75 -3.17
CA VAL A 31 -5.70 11.78 -2.27
C VAL A 31 -4.95 12.84 -3.08
N ARG A 32 -5.26 14.12 -2.85
CA ARG A 32 -4.55 15.17 -3.52
C ARG A 32 -3.14 15.22 -3.04
N ASP A 33 -2.26 15.74 -3.80
CA ASP A 33 -0.86 15.89 -3.46
C ASP A 33 -0.21 14.55 -3.16
N ALA A 34 -0.62 13.53 -3.83
CA ALA A 34 -0.09 12.18 -3.64
C ALA A 34 0.20 11.57 -4.99
N GLN A 35 1.02 10.54 -5.00
CA GLN A 35 1.18 9.74 -6.19
C GLN A 35 0.10 8.69 -6.18
N LEU A 36 -0.63 8.56 -7.25
CA LEU A 36 -1.69 7.57 -7.37
C LEU A 36 -1.21 6.50 -8.32
N TRP A 37 -1.04 5.30 -7.80
CA TRP A 37 -0.54 4.18 -8.58
C TRP A 37 -1.66 3.18 -8.82
N VAL A 38 -1.74 2.65 -10.02
CA VAL A 38 -2.79 1.71 -10.35
C VAL A 38 -2.22 0.50 -11.07
N ALA A 39 -2.90 -0.62 -10.91
CA ALA A 39 -2.67 -1.81 -11.69
C ALA A 39 -3.80 -1.88 -12.71
N ARG A 40 -3.48 -2.01 -13.98
CA ARG A 40 -4.47 -1.98 -15.04
C ARG A 40 -4.35 -3.17 -15.96
N ARG A 41 -5.48 -3.66 -16.37
CA ARG A 41 -5.58 -4.56 -17.49
C ARG A 41 -6.42 -3.79 -18.50
N GLU A 42 -7.62 -4.17 -18.75
CA GLU A 42 -8.49 -3.33 -19.53
C GLU A 42 -9.03 -2.25 -18.63
N GLU A 43 -9.19 -2.53 -17.37
CA GLU A 43 -9.66 -1.56 -16.41
C GLU A 43 -8.74 -1.54 -15.23
N ILE A 44 -8.90 -0.57 -14.35
CA ILE A 44 -8.13 -0.53 -13.13
C ILE A 44 -8.57 -1.68 -12.24
N ILE A 45 -7.62 -2.48 -11.79
CA ILE A 45 -7.91 -3.61 -10.93
C ILE A 45 -7.21 -3.50 -9.59
N GLY A 46 -6.40 -2.50 -9.39
CA GLY A 46 -5.75 -2.25 -8.11
C GLY A 46 -5.30 -0.82 -8.03
N ALA A 47 -5.15 -0.32 -6.83
CA ALA A 47 -4.76 1.07 -6.62
C ALA A 47 -4.06 1.25 -5.30
N LEU A 48 -3.22 2.26 -5.22
CA LEU A 48 -2.68 2.72 -3.94
C LEU A 48 -2.29 4.19 -4.07
N CYS A 49 -2.14 4.84 -2.94
CA CYS A 49 -1.71 6.22 -2.91
C CYS A 49 -0.45 6.35 -2.07
N LEU A 50 0.48 7.20 -2.49
CA LEU A 50 1.65 7.50 -1.71
C LEU A 50 1.64 9.00 -1.47
N ARG A 51 1.52 9.38 -0.21
CA ARG A 51 1.41 10.78 0.16
C ARG A 51 2.66 11.22 0.87
N PRO A 52 3.24 12.36 0.53
CA PRO A 52 4.42 12.81 1.24
C PRO A 52 4.09 13.15 2.69
N VAL A 53 4.88 12.69 3.62
CA VAL A 53 4.69 12.99 5.02
C VAL A 53 6.08 13.08 5.64
N ALA A 54 6.38 14.19 6.30
CA ALA A 54 7.68 14.41 6.93
C ALA A 54 8.78 14.18 5.89
N ASP A 55 9.73 13.33 6.15
CA ASP A 55 10.80 13.08 5.20
C ASP A 55 10.58 11.78 4.44
N GLY A 56 9.38 11.27 4.42
CA GLY A 56 9.07 10.04 3.74
C GLY A 56 7.70 10.07 3.11
N HIS A 57 7.07 8.90 3.01
CA HIS A 57 5.77 8.79 2.39
C HIS A 57 4.86 7.88 3.20
N TRP A 58 3.58 8.12 3.08
CA TRP A 58 2.56 7.30 3.75
C TRP A 58 1.79 6.57 2.66
N LEU A 59 1.83 5.25 2.69
CA LEU A 59 1.11 4.43 1.74
C LEU A 59 -0.28 4.20 2.27
N THR A 60 -1.29 4.50 1.47
CA THR A 60 -2.65 4.34 1.89
C THR A 60 -3.50 3.96 0.69
N GLY A 61 -4.72 3.53 0.95
CA GLY A 61 -5.67 3.24 -0.11
C GLY A 61 -5.35 2.02 -0.95
N LEU A 62 -4.55 1.10 -0.44
CA LEU A 62 -4.22 -0.10 -1.19
C LEU A 62 -5.44 -1.01 -1.29
N PHE A 63 -5.87 -1.28 -2.48
CA PHE A 63 -7.05 -2.11 -2.69
C PHE A 63 -6.93 -2.81 -4.04
N VAL A 64 -7.24 -4.09 -4.07
CA VAL A 64 -7.20 -4.88 -5.30
C VAL A 64 -8.60 -5.46 -5.52
N ASP A 65 -9.07 -5.40 -6.76
CA ASP A 65 -10.35 -5.98 -7.14
C ASP A 65 -10.43 -7.38 -6.58
N PRO A 66 -11.45 -7.72 -5.81
CA PRO A 66 -11.54 -9.06 -5.23
C PRO A 66 -11.42 -10.19 -6.25
N ALA A 67 -11.88 -9.98 -7.47
CA ALA A 67 -11.80 -11.00 -8.49
C ALA A 67 -10.38 -11.22 -8.97
N CYS A 68 -9.46 -10.31 -8.64
CA CYS A 68 -8.08 -10.39 -9.10
C CYS A 68 -7.10 -10.67 -7.96
N ARG A 69 -7.57 -11.01 -6.79
CA ARG A 69 -6.68 -11.23 -5.65
C ARG A 69 -5.96 -12.56 -5.77
N GLU A 70 -4.92 -12.71 -4.96
CA GLU A 70 -4.11 -13.92 -4.97
C GLU A 70 -3.36 -14.12 -6.26
N GLN A 71 -3.12 -13.06 -6.99
CA GLN A 71 -2.35 -13.11 -8.23
C GLN A 71 -1.09 -12.28 -8.11
N GLY A 72 -0.77 -11.81 -6.90
CA GLY A 72 0.45 -11.03 -6.69
C GLY A 72 0.33 -9.59 -7.11
N ILE A 73 -0.87 -9.10 -7.38
CA ILE A 73 -1.04 -7.75 -7.89
C ILE A 73 -0.68 -6.71 -6.84
N ALA A 74 -1.11 -6.90 -5.59
CA ALA A 74 -0.78 -5.93 -4.55
C ALA A 74 0.73 -5.86 -4.35
N ALA A 75 1.39 -7.00 -4.32
CA ALA A 75 2.84 -7.02 -4.12
C ALA A 75 3.57 -6.35 -5.28
N ALA A 76 3.14 -6.60 -6.50
CA ALA A 76 3.77 -6.00 -7.67
C ALA A 76 3.53 -4.49 -7.70
N LEU A 77 2.32 -4.06 -7.33
CA LEU A 77 1.98 -2.65 -7.31
C LEU A 77 2.84 -1.93 -6.28
N ILE A 78 2.98 -2.50 -5.09
CA ILE A 78 3.82 -1.92 -4.06
C ILE A 78 5.27 -1.83 -4.55
N ALA A 79 5.79 -2.90 -5.14
CA ALA A 79 7.16 -2.91 -5.60
C ALA A 79 7.39 -1.84 -6.66
N GLU A 80 6.45 -1.69 -7.57
CA GLU A 80 6.62 -0.69 -8.61
C GLU A 80 6.53 0.72 -8.04
N ALA A 81 5.59 0.95 -7.14
CA ALA A 81 5.39 2.27 -6.58
C ALA A 81 6.58 2.71 -5.73
N LEU A 82 7.26 1.78 -5.07
CA LEU A 82 8.33 2.13 -4.16
C LEU A 82 9.72 2.05 -4.79
N LYS A 83 9.81 1.57 -6.01
CA LYS A 83 11.09 1.26 -6.57
C LYS A 83 12.04 2.44 -6.65
N ASP A 84 11.55 3.63 -6.93
CA ASP A 84 12.39 4.80 -7.05
C ASP A 84 12.22 5.79 -5.92
N LEU A 85 11.53 5.40 -4.85
CA LEU A 85 11.32 6.31 -3.75
C LEU A 85 12.52 6.37 -2.85
N GLU A 86 12.75 7.55 -2.31
CA GLU A 86 13.78 7.72 -1.33
C GLU A 86 13.12 8.07 -0.02
N GLY A 87 13.75 7.75 1.06
CA GLY A 87 13.21 8.02 2.37
C GLY A 87 12.30 6.90 2.85
N PRO A 88 11.86 7.00 4.08
CA PRO A 88 11.05 5.93 4.65
C PRO A 88 9.64 5.92 4.11
N VAL A 89 8.99 4.77 4.19
CA VAL A 89 7.59 4.63 3.81
C VAL A 89 6.88 3.99 4.98
N TRP A 90 5.76 4.58 5.40
CA TRP A 90 4.99 4.05 6.51
C TRP A 90 3.59 3.69 6.04
N LEU A 91 2.97 2.75 6.71
CA LEU A 91 1.56 2.44 6.48
C LEU A 91 0.94 1.95 7.76
N PHE A 92 -0.38 1.99 7.80
CA PHE A 92 -1.13 1.42 8.90
C PHE A 92 -1.96 0.28 8.30
N CYS A 93 -2.09 -0.82 9.04
CA CYS A 93 -2.87 -1.94 8.54
C CYS A 93 -3.42 -2.76 9.68
N HIS A 94 -4.34 -3.63 9.38
CA HIS A 94 -4.83 -4.59 10.35
C HIS A 94 -3.69 -5.52 10.74
N PRO A 95 -3.62 -5.93 11.99
CA PRO A 95 -2.53 -6.83 12.41
C PRO A 95 -2.42 -8.11 11.63
N ASP A 96 -3.53 -8.59 11.06
CA ASP A 96 -3.49 -9.82 10.26
C ASP A 96 -2.70 -9.63 8.98
N LEU A 97 -2.43 -8.42 8.57
CA LEU A 97 -1.67 -8.17 7.35
C LEU A 97 -0.19 -7.99 7.62
N ARG A 98 0.23 -8.10 8.88
CA ARG A 98 1.62 -7.90 9.22
C ARG A 98 2.54 -8.79 8.40
N GLY A 99 2.21 -10.07 8.29
CA GLY A 99 3.07 -11.00 7.53
C GLY A 99 3.17 -10.64 6.07
N PHE A 100 2.06 -10.17 5.48
CA PHE A 100 2.08 -9.75 4.09
C PHE A 100 3.08 -8.63 3.89
N TYR A 101 3.07 -7.62 4.77
CA TYR A 101 3.96 -6.48 4.59
C TYR A 101 5.40 -6.83 4.99
N GLU A 102 5.59 -7.74 5.94
CA GLU A 102 6.94 -8.16 6.27
C GLU A 102 7.61 -8.83 5.10
N ARG A 103 6.86 -9.56 4.32
CA ARG A 103 7.42 -10.18 3.12
C ARG A 103 7.78 -9.15 2.06
N ARG A 104 7.21 -7.94 2.15
CA ARG A 104 7.56 -6.86 1.24
C ARG A 104 8.74 -6.04 1.77
N GLY A 105 9.28 -6.37 2.92
CA GLY A 105 10.41 -5.66 3.50
C GLY A 105 10.04 -4.67 4.58
N PHE A 106 8.78 -4.56 4.92
CA PHE A 106 8.38 -3.63 5.97
C PHE A 106 8.63 -4.24 7.34
N THR A 107 8.89 -3.40 8.33
CA THR A 107 9.08 -3.87 9.69
C THR A 107 7.96 -3.36 10.56
N PHE A 108 7.68 -4.12 11.62
CA PHE A 108 6.61 -3.80 12.53
C PHE A 108 7.04 -2.72 13.51
N ASP A 109 6.13 -1.84 13.81
CA ASP A 109 6.32 -0.83 14.85
C ASP A 109 7.53 0.05 14.59
N PRO A 110 7.61 0.69 13.44
CA PRO A 110 8.73 1.57 13.15
C PRO A 110 8.61 2.87 13.90
N PRO A 111 9.71 3.61 14.04
CA PRO A 111 9.57 4.95 14.58
C PRO A 111 8.73 5.80 13.63
N LEU A 112 7.81 6.55 14.17
CA LEU A 112 6.90 7.34 13.36
C LEU A 112 7.08 8.81 13.63
N PRO A 113 6.89 9.67 12.63
CA PRO A 113 6.77 11.09 12.91
C PRO A 113 5.63 11.33 13.89
N TYR A 114 5.72 12.38 14.67
CA TYR A 114 4.75 12.62 15.73
C TYR A 114 3.32 12.63 15.21
N SER A 115 3.10 13.28 14.07
CA SER A 115 1.74 13.38 13.54
C SER A 115 1.19 12.01 13.15
N MET A 116 2.06 11.11 12.67
CA MET A 116 1.62 9.78 12.31
C MET A 116 1.35 8.94 13.56
N ALA A 117 2.18 9.09 14.58
CA ALA A 117 1.98 8.35 15.83
C ALA A 117 0.65 8.74 16.46
N GLU A 118 0.31 10.04 16.40
CA GLU A 118 -0.93 10.49 16.93
C GLU A 118 -2.11 9.96 16.15
N ARG A 119 -1.99 9.92 14.83
CA ARG A 119 -3.03 9.40 13.96
C ARG A 119 -3.25 7.91 14.24
N LEU A 120 -2.17 7.15 14.39
CA LEU A 120 -2.30 5.74 14.70
C LEU A 120 -3.03 5.54 16.02
N SER A 121 -2.71 6.35 17.00
CA SER A 121 -3.34 6.23 18.29
C SER A 121 -4.85 6.44 18.18
N ARG A 122 -5.25 7.40 17.36
CA ARG A 122 -6.68 7.64 17.18
C ARG A 122 -7.36 6.51 16.44
N TYR A 123 -6.73 5.97 15.40
CA TYR A 123 -7.35 4.89 14.64
C TYR A 123 -7.46 3.63 15.49
N ALA A 124 -6.45 3.36 16.31
CA ALA A 124 -6.43 2.14 17.09
C ALA A 124 -7.52 2.12 18.17
N ARG A 125 -8.14 3.25 18.45
CA ARG A 125 -9.22 3.26 19.42
C ARG A 125 -10.47 2.56 18.90
N SER A 126 -10.67 2.60 17.58
CA SER A 126 -11.92 2.05 17.04
C SER A 126 -11.71 0.74 16.31
N LYS A 127 -10.49 0.38 15.93
CA LYS A 127 -10.28 -0.88 15.27
C LYS A 127 -8.83 -1.30 15.41
N PRO A 128 -8.53 -2.57 15.32
CA PRO A 128 -7.15 -3.03 15.42
C PRO A 128 -6.33 -2.43 14.29
N MET A 129 -5.20 -1.82 14.64
CA MET A 129 -4.40 -1.14 13.66
C MET A 129 -2.96 -1.14 14.12
N ILE A 130 -2.04 -1.46 13.24
CA ILE A 130 -0.62 -1.40 13.54
C ILE A 130 0.08 -0.59 12.48
N ALA A 131 1.28 -0.14 12.77
CA ALA A 131 2.09 0.58 11.81
C ALA A 131 3.18 -0.33 11.29
N MET A 132 3.47 -0.22 10.01
CA MET A 132 4.58 -0.91 9.40
C MET A 132 5.43 0.13 8.68
N GLY A 133 6.72 -0.08 8.60
CA GLY A 133 7.59 0.89 7.95
C GLY A 133 8.69 0.24 7.14
N LEU A 134 9.07 0.92 6.06
CA LEU A 134 10.14 0.46 5.21
C LEU A 134 11.20 1.54 5.15
N LYS A 135 12.47 1.18 5.41
CA LYS A 135 13.50 2.10 5.28
C LYS A 135 14.17 1.87 4.02
N PRO A 136 14.45 2.82 3.29
CA PRO A 136 15.04 2.66 2.00
C PRO A 136 16.40 2.19 2.14
N LEU A 137 16.72 1.52 1.39
CA LEU A 137 17.92 1.13 1.28
C LEU A 137 18.94 1.12 2.13
N GLU A 138 19.17 1.22 2.62
CA GLU A 138 20.10 1.20 3.43
C GLU A 138 20.70 0.06 3.32
N SER A 139 20.72 -0.48 2.59
CA SER A 139 21.41 -1.51 2.39
C SER A 139 21.24 -2.60 3.05
N SER A 140 20.99 -3.06 3.37
CA SER A 140 21.00 -4.06 3.96
C SER A 140 20.66 -5.13 3.86
N THR A 141 20.49 -5.63 3.68
CA THR A 141 20.33 -6.62 3.66
C THR A 141 19.94 -7.68 3.84
N CYS A 142 20.01 -8.28 3.95
CA CYS A 142 19.84 -9.29 4.14
C CYS A 142 19.00 -10.13 4.26
N GLY A 143 18.61 -10.53 4.41
CA GLY A 143 17.83 -11.22 4.75
C GLY A 143 17.26 -12.16 4.15
N SER A 144 17.00 -12.50 3.64
CA SER A 144 16.55 -13.36 3.02
C SER A 144 15.73 -14.32 3.27
N GLU A 145 15.00 -14.57 3.48
CA GLU A 145 14.28 -15.48 3.80
C GLU A 145 13.30 -15.79 2.99
N PRO A 146 12.96 -16.61 2.69
CA PRO A 146 12.18 -17.13 1.87
C PRO A 146 10.89 -17.05 2.19
N ALA A 147 10.19 -16.61 1.68
CA ALA A 147 9.01 -16.49 2.03
C ALA A 147 8.21 -17.50 1.67
N ARG A 148 7.45 -18.04 2.15
CA ARG A 148 6.65 -18.92 1.84
C ARG A 148 5.45 -18.29 1.71
N GLU A 149 4.78 -18.10 0.92
CA GLU A 149 3.63 -17.55 0.70
C GLU A 149 2.54 -18.06 1.16
N GLY A 150 1.79 -17.86 1.73
CA GLY A 150 0.70 -18.36 2.21
C GLY A 150 -0.40 -18.27 1.36
N GLY A 151 -0.60 -17.90 0.50
CA GLY A 151 -1.73 -17.90 -0.32
C GLY A 151 -2.94 -17.39 0.31
N VAL A 152 -2.85 -16.52 1.21
CA VAL A 152 -4.01 -16.04 1.85
C VAL A 152 -4.50 -14.81 1.17
N SER A 153 -5.78 -14.72 1.00
CA SER A 153 -6.37 -13.59 0.37
C SER A 153 -6.90 -12.67 1.40
N PHE A 154 -6.54 -11.42 1.35
CA PHE A 154 -7.04 -10.48 2.27
C PHE A 154 -7.66 -9.33 1.55
N ASP A 155 -8.54 -8.65 2.24
CA ASP A 155 -9.01 -7.39 1.79
C ASP A 155 -7.94 -6.48 2.28
N ILE A 156 -6.99 -6.13 1.49
CA ILE A 156 -5.89 -5.34 1.91
C ILE A 156 -6.29 -3.90 1.89
N ILE A 157 -6.62 -3.36 3.03
CA ILE A 157 -7.06 -2.00 3.13
C ILE A 157 -6.17 -1.26 4.08
N VAL A 158 -5.58 -0.19 3.61
CA VAL A 158 -4.69 0.61 4.41
C VAL A 158 -5.32 1.96 4.55
N GLU A 159 -5.47 2.45 5.76
CA GLU A 159 -6.10 3.73 5.95
C GLU A 159 -5.17 4.81 6.27
#